data_7d47c87efc7862ee01124b3fa6748db0
#
_entry.id   7d47c87efc7862ee01124b3fa6748db0
#
_cell.length_a   1.000
_cell.length_b   1.000
_cell.length_c   1.000
_cell.angle_alpha   90.00
_cell.angle_beta   90.00
_cell.angle_gamma   90.00
#
_symmetry.space_group_name_H-M   'P 1'
#
loop_
_entity.id
_entity.type
_entity.pdbx_description
1 polymer ?
#
loop_
_entity_poly.entity_id
_entity_poly.type
_entity_poly.pdbx_seq_one_letter_code
_entity_poly.pdbx_strand_id
1 'polypeptide(L)'
;MSLPWQVIAWDSFDQGTERLRGLKIGLLLDAGCGLPAEPEVLAAVQAAARRFEAAGAIVEPMRPFMTQTMLDGMDHFWRMRSRLDMNALMPADKARVLPYIRAWADSATGMDGEAVFHAASQFHAVRVASVKACAAFDYVISPTAPMPAFPAELPSPTNDPLHPLEHIGFTVPYNMSEQPAASINCGYTSAGLPIGLQIAGARFDDLGVL
;
A
#
# COMPACT_ATOMS: atom_id res chain seq x y z
N MET A 1 -13.41 -14.52 15.67
CA MET A 1 -12.42 -14.13 16.69
C MET A 1 -12.49 -12.61 16.78
N SER A 2 -12.97 -12.05 17.91
CA SER A 2 -12.95 -10.60 18.11
C SER A 2 -11.51 -10.19 18.39
N LEU A 3 -10.98 -9.27 17.59
CA LEU A 3 -9.69 -8.64 17.85
C LEU A 3 -9.76 -7.89 19.20
N PRO A 4 -8.73 -7.97 20.05
CA PRO A 4 -8.71 -7.19 21.27
C PRO A 4 -8.64 -5.70 20.89
N TRP A 5 -9.62 -4.93 21.33
CA TRP A 5 -9.58 -3.47 21.22
C TRP A 5 -8.45 -2.95 22.14
N GLN A 6 -7.50 -2.26 21.56
CA GLN A 6 -6.52 -1.53 22.35
C GLN A 6 -7.06 -0.14 22.65
N VAL A 7 -7.15 0.20 23.95
CA VAL A 7 -7.46 1.56 24.35
C VAL A 7 -6.16 2.36 24.33
N ILE A 8 -6.08 3.33 23.42
CA ILE A 8 -4.92 4.23 23.31
C ILE A 8 -5.09 5.33 24.35
N ALA A 9 -4.22 5.35 25.36
CA ALA A 9 -4.10 6.47 26.29
C ALA A 9 -3.21 7.53 25.69
N TRP A 10 -3.78 8.47 24.93
CA TRP A 10 -3.06 9.51 24.20
C TRP A 10 -2.15 10.38 25.10
N ASP A 11 -2.53 10.57 26.36
CA ASP A 11 -1.77 11.34 27.34
C ASP A 11 -0.48 10.64 27.80
N SER A 12 -0.33 9.35 27.54
CA SER A 12 0.85 8.57 27.89
C SER A 12 1.81 8.34 26.71
N PHE A 13 1.55 8.97 25.56
CA PHE A 13 2.46 8.91 24.42
C PHE A 13 3.76 9.66 24.75
N ASP A 14 4.81 8.87 25.02
CA ASP A 14 6.17 9.41 25.10
C ASP A 14 6.66 9.75 23.69
N GLN A 15 6.83 11.03 23.41
CA GLN A 15 7.31 11.54 22.13
C GLN A 15 8.86 11.57 22.06
N GLY A 16 9.55 10.91 22.98
CA GLY A 16 11.01 10.91 23.04
C GLY A 16 11.66 10.06 21.97
N THR A 17 12.69 10.61 21.32
CA THR A 17 13.51 9.88 20.32
C THR A 17 14.30 8.73 20.91
N GLU A 18 14.39 8.60 22.25
CA GLU A 18 15.07 7.49 22.93
C GLU A 18 14.48 6.12 22.56
N ARG A 19 13.17 6.07 22.25
CA ARG A 19 12.48 4.83 21.80
C ARG A 19 12.97 4.32 20.46
N LEU A 20 13.60 5.16 19.63
CA LEU A 20 14.11 4.76 18.31
C LEU A 20 15.48 4.05 18.40
N ARG A 21 16.17 4.16 19.53
CA ARG A 21 17.53 3.60 19.67
C ARG A 21 17.52 2.08 19.59
N GLY A 22 18.27 1.57 18.61
CA GLY A 22 18.44 0.14 18.40
C GLY A 22 17.28 -0.55 17.67
N LEU A 23 16.18 0.15 17.34
CA LEU A 23 15.11 -0.40 16.50
C LEU A 23 15.67 -0.73 15.11
N LYS A 24 15.32 -1.91 14.63
CA LYS A 24 15.62 -2.34 13.26
C LYS A 24 14.52 -1.92 12.32
N ILE A 25 14.85 -1.03 11.39
CA ILE A 25 13.91 -0.48 10.41
C ILE A 25 14.29 -0.95 9.01
N GLY A 26 13.38 -1.66 8.35
CA GLY A 26 13.51 -2.03 6.94
C GLY A 26 13.18 -0.84 6.04
N LEU A 27 14.07 -0.47 5.12
CA LEU A 27 13.83 0.59 4.13
C LEU A 27 13.47 -0.03 2.79
N LEU A 28 12.19 0.01 2.42
CA LEU A 28 11.65 -0.50 1.17
C LEU A 28 11.48 0.66 0.16
N LEU A 29 12.37 0.74 -0.84
CA LEU A 29 12.35 1.78 -1.87
C LEU A 29 11.78 1.31 -3.22
N ASP A 30 11.60 0.00 -3.37
CA ASP A 30 11.02 -0.64 -4.55
C ASP A 30 9.91 -1.59 -4.09
N ALA A 31 8.71 -1.38 -4.57
CA ALA A 31 7.57 -2.24 -4.24
C ALA A 31 7.67 -3.63 -4.91
N GLY A 32 8.44 -3.77 -5.99
CA GLY A 32 8.54 -4.99 -6.80
C GLY A 32 7.39 -5.17 -7.80
N CYS A 33 6.47 -4.23 -7.86
CA CYS A 33 5.34 -4.21 -8.80
C CYS A 33 4.82 -2.78 -8.99
N GLY A 34 4.05 -2.58 -10.05
CA GLY A 34 3.42 -1.31 -10.35
C GLY A 34 4.41 -0.24 -10.82
N LEU A 35 4.05 1.01 -10.61
CA LEU A 35 4.89 2.14 -11.01
C LEU A 35 6.14 2.25 -10.13
N PRO A 36 7.31 2.52 -10.72
CA PRO A 36 8.51 2.84 -9.97
C PRO A 36 8.32 4.15 -9.20
N ALA A 37 8.94 4.25 -8.01
CA ALA A 37 8.89 5.48 -7.25
C ALA A 37 9.69 6.60 -7.93
N GLU A 38 9.09 7.80 -8.00
CA GLU A 38 9.72 8.98 -8.59
C GLU A 38 10.95 9.44 -7.79
N PRO A 39 11.96 10.04 -8.45
CA PRO A 39 13.20 10.45 -7.79
C PRO A 39 13.01 11.37 -6.59
N GLU A 40 12.07 12.33 -6.64
CA GLU A 40 11.79 13.25 -5.53
C GLU A 40 11.17 12.51 -4.34
N VAL A 41 10.31 11.52 -4.60
CA VAL A 41 9.72 10.65 -3.58
C VAL A 41 10.81 9.83 -2.89
N LEU A 42 11.67 9.17 -3.67
CA LEU A 42 12.79 8.40 -3.14
C LEU A 42 13.73 9.26 -2.30
N ALA A 43 14.06 10.46 -2.78
CA ALA A 43 14.94 11.39 -2.08
C ALA A 43 14.37 11.80 -0.71
N ALA A 44 13.07 12.10 -0.62
CA ALA A 44 12.39 12.46 0.61
C ALA A 44 12.36 11.30 1.62
N VAL A 45 12.01 10.09 1.16
CA VAL A 45 11.97 8.89 2.01
C VAL A 45 13.37 8.52 2.52
N GLN A 46 14.40 8.59 1.66
CA GLN A 46 15.78 8.39 2.09
C GLN A 46 16.26 9.45 3.08
N ALA A 47 15.81 10.70 2.93
CA ALA A 47 16.11 11.75 3.92
C ALA A 47 15.43 11.46 5.27
N ALA A 48 14.20 10.95 5.27
CA ALA A 48 13.52 10.48 6.48
C ALA A 48 14.28 9.31 7.13
N ALA A 49 14.71 8.32 6.34
CA ALA A 49 15.51 7.19 6.82
C ALA A 49 16.77 7.65 7.56
N ARG A 50 17.52 8.61 7.00
CA ARG A 50 18.68 9.20 7.69
C ARG A 50 18.36 9.89 9.02
N ARG A 51 17.13 10.42 9.18
CA ARG A 51 16.69 11.00 10.46
C ARG A 51 16.47 9.91 11.52
N PHE A 52 15.92 8.75 11.12
CA PHE A 52 15.81 7.59 12.02
C PHE A 52 17.19 7.07 12.44
N GLU A 53 18.14 6.97 11.51
CA GLU A 53 19.53 6.61 11.83
C GLU A 53 20.17 7.59 12.80
N ALA A 54 20.01 8.90 12.57
CA ALA A 54 20.54 9.94 13.45
C ALA A 54 19.91 9.90 14.87
N ALA A 55 18.67 9.39 14.98
CA ALA A 55 17.99 9.16 16.26
C ALA A 55 18.38 7.81 16.92
N GLY A 56 19.25 7.02 16.29
CA GLY A 56 19.81 5.80 16.84
C GLY A 56 19.15 4.51 16.38
N ALA A 57 18.24 4.55 15.41
CA ALA A 57 17.70 3.36 14.77
C ALA A 57 18.75 2.73 13.81
N ILE A 58 18.58 1.44 13.56
CA ILE A 58 19.38 0.67 12.58
C ILE A 58 18.53 0.52 11.33
N VAL A 59 18.83 1.29 10.28
CA VAL A 59 18.08 1.24 9.03
C VAL A 59 18.80 0.32 8.04
N GLU A 60 18.11 -0.70 7.56
CA GLU A 60 18.65 -1.67 6.59
C GLU A 60 17.82 -1.69 5.31
N PRO A 61 18.45 -1.78 4.13
CA PRO A 61 17.71 -1.89 2.88
C PRO A 61 16.92 -3.19 2.84
N MET A 62 15.65 -3.09 2.45
CA MET A 62 14.74 -4.21 2.29
C MET A 62 14.56 -4.54 0.81
N ARG A 63 14.60 -5.83 0.47
CA ARG A 63 14.32 -6.28 -0.89
C ARG A 63 12.81 -6.25 -1.16
N PRO A 64 12.40 -5.94 -2.40
CA PRO A 64 11.01 -6.05 -2.78
C PRO A 64 10.51 -7.49 -2.58
N PHE A 65 9.27 -7.62 -2.13
CA PHE A 65 8.62 -8.91 -1.85
C PHE A 65 7.30 -9.08 -2.59
N MET A 66 6.76 -8.02 -3.15
CA MET A 66 5.65 -8.06 -4.08
C MET A 66 6.15 -8.43 -5.49
N THR A 67 5.25 -8.94 -6.30
CA THR A 67 5.48 -9.21 -7.73
C THR A 67 4.32 -8.66 -8.56
N GLN A 68 4.57 -8.39 -9.85
CA GLN A 68 3.51 -7.96 -10.76
C GLN A 68 2.36 -8.99 -10.82
N THR A 69 2.67 -10.28 -10.81
CA THR A 69 1.65 -11.35 -10.77
C THR A 69 0.73 -11.24 -9.55
N MET A 70 1.25 -10.84 -8.39
CA MET A 70 0.43 -10.62 -7.20
C MET A 70 -0.51 -9.42 -7.39
N LEU A 71 -0.01 -8.31 -7.92
CA LEU A 71 -0.80 -7.11 -8.17
C LEU A 71 -1.88 -7.37 -9.22
N ASP A 72 -1.52 -7.98 -10.34
CA ASP A 72 -2.44 -8.34 -11.43
C ASP A 72 -3.54 -9.28 -10.96
N GLY A 73 -3.19 -10.27 -10.14
CA GLY A 73 -4.18 -11.21 -9.61
C GLY A 73 -5.20 -10.53 -8.71
N MET A 74 -4.76 -9.64 -7.81
CA MET A 74 -5.68 -8.86 -6.99
C MET A 74 -6.59 -7.97 -7.85
N ASP A 75 -6.03 -7.30 -8.86
CA ASP A 75 -6.80 -6.48 -9.80
C ASP A 75 -7.85 -7.32 -10.54
N HIS A 76 -7.48 -8.46 -11.09
CA HIS A 76 -8.41 -9.37 -11.78
C HIS A 76 -9.56 -9.82 -10.87
N PHE A 77 -9.28 -10.16 -9.63
CA PHE A 77 -10.32 -10.49 -8.66
C PHE A 77 -11.26 -9.31 -8.41
N TRP A 78 -10.73 -8.11 -8.19
CA TRP A 78 -11.53 -6.91 -7.95
C TRP A 78 -12.36 -6.50 -9.17
N ARG A 79 -11.85 -6.69 -10.38
CA ARG A 79 -12.62 -6.51 -11.64
C ARG A 79 -13.84 -7.41 -11.64
N MET A 80 -13.66 -8.71 -11.36
CA MET A 80 -14.77 -9.66 -11.32
C MET A 80 -15.79 -9.29 -10.24
N ARG A 81 -15.35 -8.96 -9.03
CA ARG A 81 -16.23 -8.51 -7.97
C ARG A 81 -17.04 -7.26 -8.38
N SER A 82 -16.35 -6.25 -8.89
CA SER A 82 -17.00 -5.00 -9.32
C SER A 82 -17.96 -5.22 -10.50
N ARG A 83 -17.66 -6.16 -11.39
CA ARG A 83 -18.58 -6.57 -12.46
C ARG A 83 -19.86 -7.19 -11.89
N LEU A 84 -19.75 -8.06 -10.89
CA LEU A 84 -20.92 -8.65 -10.23
C LEU A 84 -21.76 -7.57 -9.55
N ASP A 85 -21.12 -6.64 -8.82
CA ASP A 85 -21.81 -5.51 -8.18
C ASP A 85 -22.52 -4.64 -9.21
N MET A 86 -21.88 -4.32 -10.34
CA MET A 86 -22.49 -3.54 -11.43
C MET A 86 -23.64 -4.29 -12.15
N ASN A 87 -23.57 -5.61 -12.22
CA ASN A 87 -24.66 -6.38 -12.81
C ASN A 87 -25.92 -6.39 -11.94
N ALA A 88 -25.78 -6.13 -10.64
CA ALA A 88 -26.91 -5.98 -9.71
C ALA A 88 -27.54 -4.59 -9.75
N LEU A 89 -26.92 -3.58 -10.39
CA LEU A 89 -27.45 -2.24 -10.50
C LEU A 89 -28.59 -2.18 -11.54
N MET A 90 -29.56 -1.30 -11.26
CA MET A 90 -30.56 -0.91 -12.27
C MET A 90 -29.86 -0.22 -13.46
N PRO A 91 -30.39 -0.36 -14.69
CA PRO A 91 -29.77 0.23 -15.90
C PRO A 91 -29.48 1.73 -15.78
N ALA A 92 -30.39 2.49 -15.14
CA ALA A 92 -30.21 3.93 -14.92
C ALA A 92 -29.03 4.25 -14.00
N ASP A 93 -28.80 3.46 -12.96
CA ASP A 93 -27.70 3.65 -12.02
C ASP A 93 -26.37 3.19 -12.65
N LYS A 94 -26.39 2.07 -13.38
CA LYS A 94 -25.22 1.61 -14.14
C LYS A 94 -24.76 2.66 -15.16
N ALA A 95 -25.67 3.38 -15.80
CA ALA A 95 -25.33 4.45 -16.74
C ALA A 95 -24.62 5.65 -16.09
N ARG A 96 -24.80 5.86 -14.78
CA ARG A 96 -24.15 6.94 -14.00
C ARG A 96 -22.75 6.60 -13.50
N VAL A 97 -22.35 5.32 -13.53
CA VAL A 97 -21.01 4.91 -13.19
C VAL A 97 -20.02 5.47 -14.22
N LEU A 98 -18.87 5.95 -13.77
CA LEU A 98 -17.84 6.49 -14.64
C LEU A 98 -17.48 5.49 -15.76
N PRO A 99 -17.35 5.94 -17.01
CA PRO A 99 -16.99 5.07 -18.14
C PRO A 99 -15.73 4.25 -17.89
N TYR A 100 -14.72 4.84 -17.24
CA TYR A 100 -13.48 4.18 -16.83
C TYR A 100 -13.75 2.95 -15.94
N ILE A 101 -14.57 3.12 -14.89
CA ILE A 101 -14.89 2.03 -13.94
C ILE A 101 -15.70 0.92 -14.65
N ARG A 102 -16.60 1.31 -15.55
CA ARG A 102 -17.33 0.32 -16.36
C ARG A 102 -16.39 -0.48 -17.25
N ALA A 103 -15.47 0.19 -17.97
CA ALA A 103 -14.51 -0.47 -18.83
C ALA A 103 -13.59 -1.42 -18.04
N TRP A 104 -13.12 -0.99 -16.87
CA TRP A 104 -12.32 -1.80 -15.97
C TRP A 104 -13.07 -3.06 -15.51
N ALA A 105 -14.28 -2.93 -15.00
CA ALA A 105 -15.06 -4.06 -14.54
C ALA A 105 -15.51 -4.98 -15.69
N ASP A 106 -15.90 -4.42 -16.85
CA ASP A 106 -16.32 -5.18 -18.01
C ASP A 106 -15.16 -5.99 -18.63
N SER A 107 -13.90 -5.62 -18.38
CA SER A 107 -12.73 -6.39 -18.80
C SER A 107 -12.63 -7.77 -18.13
N ALA A 108 -13.36 -8.01 -17.02
CA ALA A 108 -13.50 -9.33 -16.41
C ALA A 108 -14.46 -10.25 -17.19
N THR A 109 -15.05 -9.80 -18.31
CA THR A 109 -15.94 -10.63 -19.13
C THR A 109 -15.18 -11.82 -19.69
N GLY A 110 -15.72 -13.02 -19.48
CA GLY A 110 -15.11 -14.26 -19.98
C GLY A 110 -14.07 -14.90 -19.06
N MET A 111 -13.78 -14.29 -17.90
CA MET A 111 -12.98 -14.98 -16.89
C MET A 111 -13.74 -16.22 -16.38
N ASP A 112 -13.10 -17.36 -16.45
CA ASP A 112 -13.64 -18.61 -15.91
C ASP A 112 -13.35 -18.79 -14.41
N GLY A 113 -13.86 -19.86 -13.83
CA GLY A 113 -13.69 -20.14 -12.39
C GLY A 113 -12.24 -20.40 -11.99
N GLU A 114 -11.42 -20.98 -12.87
CA GLU A 114 -9.99 -21.21 -12.62
C GLU A 114 -9.23 -19.89 -12.56
N ALA A 115 -9.46 -19.00 -13.51
CA ALA A 115 -8.86 -17.66 -13.53
C ALA A 115 -9.22 -16.86 -12.27
N VAL A 116 -10.49 -16.89 -11.84
CA VAL A 116 -10.94 -16.22 -10.61
C VAL A 116 -10.29 -16.83 -9.37
N PHE A 117 -10.17 -18.17 -9.32
CA PHE A 117 -9.52 -18.85 -8.19
C PHE A 117 -8.03 -18.49 -8.09
N HIS A 118 -7.30 -18.48 -9.21
CA HIS A 118 -5.91 -18.07 -9.25
C HIS A 118 -5.75 -16.60 -8.85
N ALA A 119 -6.62 -15.73 -9.32
CA ALA A 119 -6.66 -14.32 -8.95
C ALA A 119 -6.87 -14.14 -7.43
N ALA A 120 -7.86 -14.82 -6.85
CA ALA A 120 -8.14 -14.80 -5.42
C ALA A 120 -6.98 -15.36 -4.58
N SER A 121 -6.25 -16.36 -5.07
CA SER A 121 -5.11 -16.97 -4.38
C SER A 121 -3.97 -15.97 -4.14
N GLN A 122 -3.87 -14.89 -4.97
CA GLN A 122 -2.83 -13.88 -4.82
C GLN A 122 -2.97 -13.07 -3.52
N PHE A 123 -4.18 -12.90 -2.98
CA PHE A 123 -4.37 -12.26 -1.67
C PHE A 123 -3.62 -13.01 -0.56
N HIS A 124 -3.68 -14.33 -0.58
CA HIS A 124 -2.94 -15.14 0.38
C HIS A 124 -1.43 -15.08 0.13
N ALA A 125 -0.99 -15.12 -1.13
CA ALA A 125 0.42 -15.01 -1.49
C ALA A 125 1.02 -13.68 -1.00
N VAL A 126 0.33 -12.55 -1.19
CA VAL A 126 0.72 -11.23 -0.70
C VAL A 126 0.82 -11.22 0.82
N ARG A 127 -0.20 -11.76 1.53
CA ARG A 127 -0.20 -11.85 2.99
C ARG A 127 1.04 -12.59 3.52
N VAL A 128 1.33 -13.76 2.96
CA VAL A 128 2.47 -14.59 3.38
C VAL A 128 3.79 -13.88 3.07
N ALA A 129 3.93 -13.30 1.88
CA ALA A 129 5.14 -12.59 1.47
C ALA A 129 5.41 -11.37 2.37
N SER A 130 4.38 -10.56 2.65
CA SER A 130 4.48 -9.37 3.49
C SER A 130 4.91 -9.72 4.91
N VAL A 131 4.19 -10.62 5.59
CA VAL A 131 4.52 -11.03 6.96
C VAL A 131 5.93 -11.61 7.05
N LYS A 132 6.32 -12.45 6.09
CA LYS A 132 7.65 -13.06 6.05
C LYS A 132 8.76 -12.01 5.84
N ALA A 133 8.56 -11.09 4.93
CA ALA A 133 9.55 -10.07 4.60
C ALA A 133 9.76 -9.07 5.74
N CYS A 134 8.68 -8.70 6.46
CA CYS A 134 8.73 -7.77 7.57
C CYS A 134 9.26 -8.40 8.88
N ALA A 135 9.27 -9.73 9.01
CA ALA A 135 9.61 -10.43 10.27
C ALA A 135 11.04 -10.18 10.80
N ALA A 136 11.96 -9.67 9.95
CA ALA A 136 13.33 -9.35 10.35
C ALA A 136 13.48 -7.95 10.96
N PHE A 137 12.42 -7.13 10.92
CA PHE A 137 12.41 -5.72 11.30
C PHE A 137 11.37 -5.44 12.37
N ASP A 138 11.61 -4.46 13.21
CA ASP A 138 10.61 -3.94 14.13
C ASP A 138 9.56 -3.15 13.36
N TYR A 139 10.02 -2.30 12.42
CA TYR A 139 9.18 -1.51 11.51
C TYR A 139 9.75 -1.52 10.09
N VAL A 140 8.87 -1.23 9.13
CA VAL A 140 9.26 -1.01 7.73
C VAL A 140 8.83 0.40 7.34
N ILE A 141 9.73 1.15 6.70
CA ILE A 141 9.44 2.45 6.10
C ILE A 141 9.55 2.38 4.59
N SER A 142 8.65 3.07 3.92
CA SER A 142 8.58 3.12 2.45
C SER A 142 7.91 4.41 1.98
N PRO A 143 7.94 4.73 0.69
CA PRO A 143 6.94 5.64 0.11
C PRO A 143 5.53 5.17 0.45
N THR A 144 4.58 6.09 0.67
CA THR A 144 3.15 5.74 0.71
C THR A 144 2.62 5.49 -0.70
N ALA A 145 3.07 6.30 -1.66
CA ALA A 145 2.78 6.13 -3.08
C ALA A 145 4.05 6.38 -3.89
N PRO A 146 4.18 5.78 -5.09
CA PRO A 146 5.36 5.95 -5.94
C PRO A 146 5.47 7.35 -6.56
N MET A 147 4.39 8.13 -6.55
CA MET A 147 4.32 9.49 -7.10
C MET A 147 3.60 10.43 -6.11
N PRO A 148 3.71 11.75 -6.27
CA PRO A 148 2.87 12.71 -5.58
C PRO A 148 1.41 12.62 -6.05
N ALA A 149 0.54 13.44 -5.45
CA ALA A 149 -0.87 13.49 -5.84
C ALA A 149 -1.03 13.78 -7.34
N PHE A 150 -1.86 12.99 -8.01
CA PHE A 150 -2.27 13.21 -9.41
C PHE A 150 -3.59 14.01 -9.46
N PRO A 151 -3.98 14.55 -10.64
CA PRO A 151 -5.22 15.34 -10.78
C PRO A 151 -6.45 14.59 -10.27
N ALA A 152 -7.28 15.27 -9.46
CA ALA A 152 -8.45 14.66 -8.80
C ALA A 152 -9.55 14.19 -9.78
N GLU A 153 -9.52 14.68 -11.01
CA GLU A 153 -10.44 14.29 -12.09
C GLU A 153 -10.09 12.91 -12.68
N LEU A 154 -8.87 12.43 -12.45
CA LEU A 154 -8.43 11.13 -12.96
C LEU A 154 -8.82 10.01 -11.97
N PRO A 155 -9.34 8.88 -12.45
CA PRO A 155 -9.69 7.73 -11.63
C PRO A 155 -8.45 6.94 -11.14
N SER A 156 -7.33 7.09 -11.81
CA SER A 156 -6.02 6.53 -11.43
C SER A 156 -4.89 7.38 -12.06
N PRO A 157 -3.65 7.29 -11.56
CA PRO A 157 -2.55 8.06 -12.13
C PRO A 157 -2.23 7.71 -13.59
N THR A 158 -2.46 6.47 -13.99
CA THR A 158 -2.27 6.01 -15.37
C THR A 158 -3.40 6.44 -16.30
N ASN A 159 -4.58 6.73 -15.75
CA ASN A 159 -5.83 6.94 -16.49
C ASN A 159 -6.12 5.80 -17.51
N ASP A 160 -5.61 4.61 -17.26
CA ASP A 160 -5.79 3.41 -18.07
C ASP A 160 -6.57 2.35 -17.28
N PRO A 161 -7.78 1.95 -17.70
CA PRO A 161 -8.57 0.96 -17.00
C PRO A 161 -7.95 -0.47 -17.06
N LEU A 162 -6.94 -0.68 -17.88
CA LEU A 162 -6.20 -1.96 -17.90
C LEU A 162 -5.08 -1.98 -16.83
N HIS A 163 -4.63 -0.82 -16.37
CA HIS A 163 -3.56 -0.63 -15.39
C HIS A 163 -3.96 0.31 -14.25
N PRO A 164 -5.08 0.07 -13.55
CA PRO A 164 -5.66 1.04 -12.60
C PRO A 164 -4.92 1.10 -11.27
N LEU A 165 -4.23 0.02 -10.88
CA LEU A 165 -3.70 -0.20 -9.53
C LEU A 165 -2.19 -0.09 -9.43
N GLU A 166 -1.52 0.38 -10.48
CA GLU A 166 -0.05 0.47 -10.55
C GLU A 166 0.58 1.36 -9.44
N HIS A 167 -0.23 2.18 -8.78
CA HIS A 167 0.24 3.11 -7.73
C HIS A 167 0.14 2.57 -6.30
N ILE A 168 -0.48 1.39 -6.08
CA ILE A 168 -0.75 0.90 -4.72
C ILE A 168 0.28 -0.12 -4.21
N GLY A 169 1.34 -0.39 -4.98
CA GLY A 169 2.32 -1.44 -4.67
C GLY A 169 2.94 -1.34 -3.27
N PHE A 170 3.11 -0.13 -2.73
CA PHE A 170 3.64 0.08 -1.38
C PHE A 170 2.60 -0.09 -0.26
N THR A 171 1.31 0.12 -0.53
CA THR A 171 0.27 0.12 0.50
C THR A 171 -0.54 -1.17 0.56
N VAL A 172 -0.80 -1.78 -0.58
CA VAL A 172 -1.65 -2.98 -0.67
C VAL A 172 -1.12 -4.18 0.16
N PRO A 173 0.21 -4.40 0.31
CA PRO A 173 0.70 -5.52 1.11
C PRO A 173 0.20 -5.50 2.55
N TYR A 174 0.19 -4.32 3.17
CA TYR A 174 -0.22 -4.17 4.58
C TYR A 174 -1.73 -4.30 4.75
N ASN A 175 -2.53 -3.86 3.77
CA ASN A 175 -3.96 -4.14 3.75
C ASN A 175 -4.26 -5.64 3.70
N MET A 176 -3.52 -6.38 2.88
CA MET A 176 -3.75 -7.82 2.72
C MET A 176 -3.20 -8.64 3.88
N SER A 177 -2.12 -8.18 4.50
CA SER A 177 -1.50 -8.86 5.65
C SER A 177 -2.10 -8.47 7.00
N GLU A 178 -2.99 -7.47 7.04
CA GLU A 178 -3.58 -6.94 8.28
C GLU A 178 -2.53 -6.37 9.24
N GLN A 179 -1.43 -5.85 8.70
CA GLN A 179 -0.41 -5.16 9.47
C GLN A 179 -0.80 -3.69 9.62
N PRO A 180 -0.64 -3.08 10.81
CA PRO A 180 -0.89 -1.66 11.00
C PRO A 180 0.11 -0.85 10.17
N ALA A 181 -0.40 0.22 9.57
CA ALA A 181 0.43 1.16 8.82
C ALA A 181 -0.10 2.58 8.98
N ALA A 182 0.81 3.52 9.15
CA ALA A 182 0.54 4.96 9.19
C ALA A 182 1.26 5.65 8.03
N SER A 183 0.74 6.80 7.61
CA SER A 183 1.40 7.66 6.63
C SER A 183 1.54 9.07 7.20
N ILE A 184 2.77 9.60 7.15
CA ILE A 184 3.08 10.96 7.58
C ILE A 184 3.75 11.73 6.45
N ASN A 185 3.66 13.06 6.45
CA ASN A 185 4.42 13.88 5.51
C ASN A 185 5.91 13.82 5.84
N CYS A 186 6.76 13.50 4.87
CA CYS A 186 8.21 13.49 5.03
C CYS A 186 8.94 14.53 4.16
N GLY A 187 8.23 15.25 3.30
CA GLY A 187 8.80 16.27 2.43
C GLY A 187 7.80 16.78 1.40
N TYR A 188 8.30 17.57 0.49
CA TYR A 188 7.52 18.15 -0.61
C TYR A 188 8.31 18.03 -1.91
N THR A 189 7.61 17.89 -3.02
CA THR A 189 8.20 18.00 -4.35
C THR A 189 8.62 19.42 -4.66
N SER A 190 9.39 19.62 -5.73
CA SER A 190 9.73 20.94 -6.27
C SER A 190 8.48 21.77 -6.63
N ALA A 191 7.35 21.11 -6.93
CA ALA A 191 6.06 21.73 -7.18
C ALA A 191 5.24 22.00 -5.90
N GLY A 192 5.76 21.68 -4.70
CA GLY A 192 5.08 21.89 -3.41
C GLY A 192 4.06 20.82 -3.06
N LEU A 193 4.01 19.69 -3.76
CA LEU A 193 3.11 18.57 -3.43
C LEU A 193 3.69 17.75 -2.27
N PRO A 194 2.88 17.31 -1.28
CA PRO A 194 3.36 16.53 -0.15
C PRO A 194 3.79 15.13 -0.57
N ILE A 195 4.82 14.62 0.11
CA ILE A 195 5.33 13.25 -0.04
C ILE A 195 5.07 12.49 1.24
N GLY A 196 4.41 11.33 1.13
CA GLY A 196 4.08 10.46 2.26
C GLY A 196 5.19 9.44 2.54
N LEU A 197 5.59 9.35 3.81
CA LEU A 197 6.33 8.23 4.38
C LEU A 197 5.35 7.27 5.02
N GLN A 198 5.33 6.03 4.57
CA GLN A 198 4.59 4.96 5.23
C GLN A 198 5.47 4.30 6.29
N ILE A 199 4.89 4.03 7.46
CA ILE A 199 5.49 3.27 8.55
C ILE A 199 4.56 2.09 8.82
N ALA A 200 5.08 0.87 8.70
CA ALA A 200 4.32 -0.36 8.94
C ALA A 200 4.96 -1.19 10.05
N GLY A 201 4.14 -1.79 10.89
CA GLY A 201 4.57 -2.63 12.03
C GLY A 201 4.14 -4.08 11.91
N ALA A 202 4.41 -4.85 12.95
CA ALA A 202 3.87 -6.19 13.10
C ALA A 202 2.36 -6.15 13.35
N ARG A 203 1.65 -7.26 13.07
CA ARG A 203 0.22 -7.34 13.36
C ARG A 203 -0.06 -7.04 14.83
N PHE A 204 -1.09 -6.24 15.07
CA PHE A 204 -1.55 -5.81 16.40
C PHE A 204 -0.62 -4.85 17.14
N ASP A 205 0.43 -4.35 16.49
CA ASP A 205 1.32 -3.33 17.04
C ASP A 205 0.92 -1.92 16.55
N ASP A 206 -0.37 -1.60 16.65
CA ASP A 206 -0.91 -0.29 16.24
C ASP A 206 -0.26 0.86 17.05
N LEU A 207 -0.05 0.62 18.35
CA LEU A 207 0.60 1.60 19.23
C LEU A 207 2.07 1.85 18.89
N GLY A 208 2.77 0.81 18.45
CA GLY A 208 4.17 0.95 18.04
C GLY A 208 4.34 1.71 16.74
N VAL A 209 3.33 1.66 15.85
CA VAL A 209 3.33 2.42 14.58
C VAL A 209 3.03 3.90 14.81
N LEU A 210 2.25 4.26 15.83
CA LEU A 210 1.89 5.64 16.21
C LEU A 210 2.96 6.30 17.05
#